data_5c94a68041903bba662220a3bcd6f731
#
_entry.id   5c94a68041903bba662220a3bcd6f731
#
_cell.length_a   1.000
_cell.length_b   1.000
_cell.length_c   1.000
_cell.angle_alpha   90.00
_cell.angle_beta   90.00
_cell.angle_gamma   90.00
#
_symmetry.space_group_name_H-M   'P 1'
#
loop_
_entity.id
_entity.type
_entity.pdbx_description
1 polymer ?
#
loop_
_entity_poly.entity_id
_entity_poly.type
_entity_poly.pdbx_seq_one_letter_code
_entity_poly.pdbx_strand_id
1 'polypeptide(L)'
;MLTITVAQDGSGDFASVSEAVLAVPYACAAEIRIGPGVYREKLVCEKQDITLIGAGMESTRIVWGDGGRLPHPDGRPTHTFRSYTAFFRGIELRVRDLTIENDAGPGAKVGQAVAAYVDCSHTLFENVRLLGNQDTLFCAPLPEK
;
A
#
# COMPACT_ATOMS: atom_id res chain seq x y z
N MET A 1 -6.37 -11.88 -18.39
CA MET A 1 -5.91 -11.20 -17.17
C MET A 1 -4.52 -11.69 -16.81
N LEU A 2 -3.63 -10.78 -16.46
CA LEU A 2 -2.26 -11.12 -16.06
C LEU A 2 -2.25 -11.57 -14.59
N THR A 3 -1.57 -12.66 -14.30
CA THR A 3 -1.36 -13.13 -12.92
C THR A 3 0.13 -13.10 -12.59
N ILE A 4 0.48 -12.42 -11.50
CA ILE A 4 1.85 -12.25 -11.03
C ILE A 4 1.93 -12.76 -9.59
N THR A 5 3.01 -13.46 -9.27
CA THR A 5 3.26 -13.95 -7.92
C THR A 5 4.43 -13.21 -7.27
N VAL A 6 4.30 -12.95 -5.97
CA VAL A 6 5.32 -12.31 -5.15
C VAL A 6 5.64 -13.22 -3.98
N ALA A 7 6.91 -13.53 -3.77
CA ALA A 7 7.36 -14.31 -2.64
C ALA A 7 8.78 -13.88 -2.21
N GLN A 8 8.99 -13.69 -0.93
CA GLN A 8 10.26 -13.22 -0.39
C GLN A 8 11.39 -14.25 -0.54
N ASP A 9 11.05 -15.52 -0.64
CA ASP A 9 12.02 -16.61 -0.79
C ASP A 9 12.52 -16.80 -2.23
N GLY A 10 12.05 -15.98 -3.18
CA GLY A 10 12.42 -16.07 -4.58
C GLY A 10 11.62 -17.07 -5.41
N SER A 11 10.62 -17.73 -4.81
CA SER A 11 9.78 -18.71 -5.54
C SER A 11 8.74 -18.06 -6.43
N GLY A 12 8.47 -16.78 -6.28
CA GLY A 12 7.52 -16.03 -7.10
C GLY A 12 8.18 -15.34 -8.29
N ASP A 13 7.37 -14.65 -9.08
CA ASP A 13 7.86 -13.86 -10.22
C ASP A 13 8.71 -12.67 -9.73
N PHE A 14 8.37 -12.11 -8.57
CA PHE A 14 9.09 -11.01 -7.94
C PHE A 14 9.22 -11.24 -6.43
N ALA A 15 10.19 -10.59 -5.82
CA ALA A 15 10.42 -10.65 -4.37
C ALA A 15 9.79 -9.46 -3.62
N SER A 16 9.35 -8.43 -4.33
CA SER A 16 8.67 -7.28 -3.73
C SER A 16 7.36 -6.97 -4.44
N VAL A 17 6.42 -6.40 -3.68
CA VAL A 17 5.11 -5.99 -4.23
C VAL A 17 5.28 -4.82 -5.19
N SER A 18 6.17 -3.88 -4.86
CA SER A 18 6.45 -2.71 -5.70
C SER A 18 6.95 -3.11 -7.09
N GLU A 19 7.87 -4.07 -7.17
CA GLU A 19 8.37 -4.57 -8.45
C GLU A 19 7.26 -5.23 -9.27
N ALA A 20 6.40 -6.02 -8.62
CA ALA A 20 5.28 -6.67 -9.28
C ALA A 20 4.32 -5.64 -9.87
N VAL A 21 3.97 -4.60 -9.12
CA VAL A 21 3.09 -3.53 -9.59
C VAL A 21 3.70 -2.80 -10.78
N LEU A 22 5.00 -2.48 -10.72
CA LEU A 22 5.68 -1.81 -11.83
C LEU A 22 5.71 -2.65 -13.11
N ALA A 23 5.72 -3.96 -12.98
CA ALA A 23 5.74 -4.87 -14.13
C ALA A 23 4.40 -4.96 -14.86
N VAL A 24 3.30 -4.51 -14.25
CA VAL A 24 1.98 -4.53 -14.87
C VAL A 24 1.86 -3.39 -15.87
N PRO A 25 1.50 -3.65 -17.15
CA PRO A 25 1.18 -2.58 -18.09
C PRO A 25 0.01 -1.74 -17.59
N TYR A 26 0.04 -0.43 -17.84
CA TYR A 26 -0.89 0.53 -17.24
C TYR A 26 -2.37 0.16 -17.42
N ALA A 27 -2.78 -0.23 -18.59
CA ALA A 27 -4.18 -0.53 -18.90
C ALA A 27 -4.49 -2.04 -18.88
N CYS A 28 -3.69 -2.82 -18.18
CA CYS A 28 -3.84 -4.27 -18.13
C CYS A 28 -4.46 -4.69 -16.81
N ALA A 29 -5.53 -5.49 -16.84
CA ALA A 29 -6.08 -6.11 -15.65
C ALA A 29 -5.08 -7.14 -15.10
N ALA A 30 -4.76 -7.05 -13.83
CA ALA A 30 -3.79 -7.94 -13.21
C ALA A 30 -4.19 -8.37 -11.80
N GLU A 31 -3.86 -9.61 -11.50
CA GLU A 31 -3.98 -10.18 -10.17
C GLU A 31 -2.57 -10.44 -9.65
N ILE A 32 -2.23 -9.82 -8.51
CA ILE A 32 -0.94 -9.98 -7.87
C ILE A 32 -1.15 -10.79 -6.60
N ARG A 33 -0.63 -12.01 -6.58
CA ARG A 33 -0.72 -12.93 -5.45
C ARG A 33 0.55 -12.83 -4.62
N ILE A 34 0.39 -12.39 -3.37
CA ILE A 34 1.48 -12.08 -2.47
C ILE A 34 1.59 -13.17 -1.41
N GLY A 35 2.69 -13.90 -1.42
CA GLY A 35 2.95 -14.96 -0.45
C GLY A 35 3.14 -14.43 0.96
N PRO A 36 3.23 -15.34 1.96
CA PRO A 36 3.42 -14.91 3.34
C PRO A 36 4.73 -14.17 3.53
N GLY A 37 4.74 -13.22 4.45
CA GLY A 37 5.93 -12.46 4.81
C GLY A 37 5.62 -11.02 5.19
N VAL A 38 6.64 -10.34 5.70
CA VAL A 38 6.60 -8.92 6.00
C VAL A 38 7.35 -8.20 4.88
N TYR A 39 6.63 -7.47 4.06
CA TYR A 39 7.16 -6.72 2.94
C TYR A 39 7.38 -5.28 3.38
N ARG A 40 8.63 -4.97 3.75
CA ARG A 40 8.95 -3.63 4.22
C ARG A 40 9.26 -2.74 3.04
N GLU A 41 8.23 -2.08 2.54
CA GLU A 41 8.31 -1.23 1.36
C GLU A 41 7.20 -0.18 1.36
N LYS A 42 7.47 0.94 0.71
CA LYS A 42 6.50 1.98 0.44
C LYS A 42 5.92 1.74 -0.94
N LEU A 43 4.63 1.36 -0.99
CA LEU A 43 3.99 0.93 -2.22
C LEU A 43 3.27 2.08 -2.89
N VAL A 44 3.53 2.27 -4.19
CA VAL A 44 2.76 3.18 -5.04
C VAL A 44 2.16 2.36 -6.17
N CYS A 45 0.83 2.34 -6.24
CA CYS A 45 0.09 1.59 -7.26
C CYS A 45 -0.81 2.56 -8.03
N GLU A 46 -0.41 2.88 -9.26
CA GLU A 46 -1.13 3.81 -10.14
C GLU A 46 -1.58 3.09 -11.41
N LYS A 47 -2.22 1.93 -11.24
CA LYS A 47 -2.68 1.08 -12.34
C LYS A 47 -4.20 1.06 -12.37
N GLN A 48 -4.81 0.64 -13.50
CA GLN A 48 -6.24 0.76 -13.68
C GLN A 48 -7.07 -0.35 -13.06
N ASP A 49 -6.65 -1.58 -13.16
CA ASP A 49 -7.47 -2.74 -12.75
C ASP A 49 -6.57 -3.75 -12.04
N ILE A 50 -6.38 -3.52 -10.74
CA ILE A 50 -5.44 -4.32 -9.94
C ILE A 50 -6.19 -5.03 -8.82
N THR A 51 -5.86 -6.31 -8.64
CA THR A 51 -6.25 -7.09 -7.47
C THR A 51 -4.99 -7.53 -6.74
N LEU A 52 -4.87 -7.16 -5.46
CA LEU A 52 -3.81 -7.63 -4.57
C LEU A 52 -4.41 -8.67 -3.65
N ILE A 53 -3.83 -9.86 -3.64
CA ILE A 53 -4.30 -10.98 -2.80
C ILE A 53 -3.14 -11.48 -1.96
N GLY A 54 -3.25 -11.32 -0.64
CA GLY A 54 -2.29 -11.89 0.30
C GLY A 54 -2.62 -13.34 0.66
N ALA A 55 -1.78 -13.91 1.50
CA ALA A 55 -1.96 -15.27 2.04
C ALA A 55 -2.86 -15.29 3.28
N GLY A 56 -3.21 -14.14 3.81
CA GLY A 56 -4.03 -13.94 4.99
C GLY A 56 -3.65 -12.65 5.70
N MET A 57 -4.58 -12.07 6.49
CA MET A 57 -4.32 -10.81 7.20
C MET A 57 -3.10 -10.88 8.12
N GLU A 58 -2.86 -12.04 8.72
CA GLU A 58 -1.71 -12.22 9.62
C GLU A 58 -0.46 -12.71 8.90
N SER A 59 -0.62 -13.30 7.73
CA SER A 59 0.46 -13.94 6.98
C SER A 59 1.17 -12.98 6.04
N THR A 60 0.43 -12.09 5.37
CA THR A 60 0.99 -11.12 4.42
C THR A 60 0.81 -9.71 4.96
N ARG A 61 1.94 -9.02 5.16
CA ARG A 61 1.93 -7.65 5.70
C ARG A 61 2.82 -6.74 4.86
N ILE A 62 2.29 -5.58 4.49
CA ILE A 62 3.04 -4.51 3.84
C ILE A 62 3.24 -3.41 4.88
N VAL A 63 4.50 -3.10 5.22
CA VAL A 63 4.83 -2.25 6.35
C VAL A 63 5.82 -1.17 5.93
N TRP A 64 5.56 0.07 6.32
CA TRP A 64 6.49 1.17 6.18
C TRP A 64 6.31 2.14 7.34
N GLY A 65 7.26 3.02 7.57
CA GLY A 65 7.27 3.87 8.73
C GLY A 65 7.54 5.34 8.42
N ASP A 66 6.62 6.02 7.71
CA ASP A 66 6.67 7.47 7.53
C ASP A 66 5.60 8.15 8.37
N GLY A 67 5.94 9.28 8.96
CA GLY A 67 5.00 10.15 9.69
C GLY A 67 5.09 11.58 9.19
N GLY A 68 4.02 12.35 9.36
CA GLY A 68 3.93 13.73 8.85
C GLY A 68 5.03 14.64 9.36
N ARG A 69 5.56 14.38 10.55
CA ARG A 69 6.64 15.17 11.16
C ARG A 69 8.04 14.62 10.90
N LEU A 70 8.15 13.43 10.30
CA LEU A 70 9.44 12.81 10.03
C LEU A 70 10.07 13.41 8.77
N PRO A 71 11.42 13.43 8.68
CA PRO A 71 12.08 13.97 7.49
C PRO A 71 11.83 13.08 6.27
N HIS A 72 11.64 13.72 5.13
CA HIS A 72 11.56 13.08 3.82
C HIS A 72 12.91 13.20 3.11
N PRO A 73 13.23 12.33 2.14
CA PRO A 73 14.50 12.42 1.40
C PRO A 73 14.81 13.78 0.79
N ASP A 74 13.80 14.63 0.55
CA ASP A 74 14.03 16.00 0.04
C ASP A 74 14.45 17.01 1.13
N GLY A 75 14.64 16.58 2.38
CA GLY A 75 15.03 17.43 3.50
C GLY A 75 13.88 18.17 4.17
N ARG A 76 12.64 18.02 3.70
CA ARG A 76 11.44 18.63 4.28
C ARG A 76 10.68 17.61 5.13
N PRO A 77 9.78 18.05 6.04
CA PRO A 77 8.88 17.10 6.71
C PRO A 77 8.06 16.32 5.70
N THR A 78 7.76 15.06 6.01
CA THR A 78 7.01 14.18 5.13
C THR A 78 5.60 14.71 4.87
N HIS A 79 4.96 15.29 5.87
CA HIS A 79 3.55 15.70 5.89
C HIS A 79 2.59 14.50 5.76
N THR A 80 1.33 14.70 6.15
CA THR A 80 0.33 13.65 6.21
C THR A 80 0.16 12.92 4.89
N PHE A 81 0.06 13.64 3.77
CA PHE A 81 -0.28 13.07 2.46
C PHE A 81 0.90 12.35 1.79
N ARG A 82 2.10 12.46 2.32
CA ARG A 82 3.27 11.71 1.87
C ARG A 82 3.69 10.60 2.86
N SER A 83 2.95 10.46 3.97
CA SER A 83 3.30 9.51 5.03
C SER A 83 2.82 8.08 4.77
N TYR A 84 2.10 7.84 3.70
CA TYR A 84 1.46 6.54 3.42
C TYR A 84 2.45 5.40 3.32
N THR A 85 2.00 4.21 3.71
CA THR A 85 2.68 2.95 3.38
C THR A 85 2.28 2.52 1.98
N ALA A 86 0.99 2.57 1.65
CA ALA A 86 0.49 2.24 0.32
C ALA A 86 -0.34 3.40 -0.24
N PHE A 87 -0.04 3.78 -1.47
CA PHE A 87 -0.76 4.79 -2.23
C PHE A 87 -1.40 4.12 -3.44
N PHE A 88 -2.72 4.25 -3.56
CA PHE A 88 -3.49 3.67 -4.65
C PHE A 88 -4.20 4.76 -5.44
N ARG A 89 -3.97 4.80 -6.75
CA ARG A 89 -4.68 5.68 -7.66
C ARG A 89 -5.08 4.91 -8.91
N GLY A 90 -6.34 5.05 -9.33
CA GLY A 90 -6.82 4.36 -10.53
C GLY A 90 -8.33 4.21 -10.56
N ILE A 91 -8.81 3.20 -11.26
CA ILE A 91 -10.24 3.01 -11.50
C ILE A 91 -10.80 1.82 -10.72
N GLU A 92 -10.16 0.69 -10.79
CA GLU A 92 -10.61 -0.54 -10.13
C GLU A 92 -9.51 -1.08 -9.23
N LEU A 93 -9.79 -1.20 -7.96
CA LEU A 93 -8.85 -1.75 -6.99
C LEU A 93 -9.56 -2.75 -6.09
N ARG A 94 -8.97 -3.94 -5.98
CA ARG A 94 -9.40 -4.94 -4.99
C ARG A 94 -8.19 -5.37 -4.19
N VAL A 95 -8.32 -5.32 -2.88
CA VAL A 95 -7.27 -5.75 -1.95
C VAL A 95 -7.90 -6.71 -0.97
N ARG A 96 -7.30 -7.89 -0.79
CA ARG A 96 -7.83 -8.86 0.16
C ARG A 96 -6.74 -9.71 0.81
N ASP A 97 -7.06 -10.22 1.99
CA ASP A 97 -6.27 -11.20 2.73
C ASP A 97 -4.86 -10.72 3.07
N LEU A 98 -4.73 -9.47 3.51
CA LEU A 98 -3.44 -8.91 3.93
C LEU A 98 -3.59 -7.78 4.94
N THR A 99 -2.48 -7.34 5.48
CA THR A 99 -2.38 -6.18 6.36
C THR A 99 -1.51 -5.11 5.72
N ILE A 100 -1.95 -3.85 5.80
CA ILE A 100 -1.13 -2.69 5.46
C ILE A 100 -0.91 -1.90 6.76
N GLU A 101 0.34 -1.66 7.09
CA GLU A 101 0.71 -1.05 8.37
C GLU A 101 1.66 0.11 8.19
N ASN A 102 1.40 1.20 8.93
CA ASN A 102 2.39 2.25 9.14
C ASN A 102 2.92 2.11 10.57
N ASP A 103 4.19 1.76 10.72
CA ASP A 103 4.83 1.50 12.00
C ASP A 103 5.71 2.67 12.47
N ALA A 104 5.46 3.88 11.98
CA ALA A 104 6.25 5.06 12.36
C ALA A 104 6.23 5.36 13.85
N GLY A 105 5.16 4.96 14.55
CA GLY A 105 5.06 5.12 15.98
C GLY A 105 3.95 6.09 16.41
N PRO A 106 3.98 6.56 17.68
CA PRO A 106 2.92 7.40 18.22
C PRO A 106 2.79 8.73 17.48
N GLY A 107 1.55 9.15 17.23
CA GLY A 107 1.25 10.41 16.53
C GLY A 107 1.81 11.65 17.23
N ALA A 108 1.98 11.62 18.55
CA ALA A 108 2.59 12.72 19.30
C ALA A 108 4.05 12.99 18.88
N LYS A 109 4.75 11.94 18.42
CA LYS A 109 6.16 12.06 17.99
C LYS A 109 6.29 12.26 16.50
N VAL A 110 5.53 11.51 15.70
CA VAL A 110 5.74 11.43 14.24
C VAL A 110 4.67 12.16 13.43
N GLY A 111 3.61 12.64 14.07
CA GLY A 111 2.46 13.24 13.39
C GLY A 111 1.53 12.18 12.82
N GLN A 112 0.71 12.56 11.84
CA GLN A 112 -0.16 11.64 11.14
C GLN A 112 0.68 10.64 10.34
N ALA A 113 0.24 9.39 10.33
CA ALA A 113 0.96 8.29 9.69
C ALA A 113 -0.03 7.38 8.96
N VAL A 114 -0.21 7.63 7.67
CA VAL A 114 -1.20 6.96 6.85
C VAL A 114 -0.73 5.56 6.49
N ALA A 115 -1.54 4.55 6.73
CA ALA A 115 -1.27 3.20 6.21
C ALA A 115 -1.69 3.10 4.75
N ALA A 116 -2.91 3.49 4.42
CA ALA A 116 -3.41 3.45 3.05
C ALA A 116 -3.99 4.79 2.62
N TYR A 117 -3.50 5.31 1.50
CA TYR A 117 -4.04 6.47 0.79
C TYR A 117 -4.73 5.94 -0.47
N VAL A 118 -6.05 6.13 -0.57
CA VAL A 118 -6.85 5.54 -1.64
C VAL A 118 -7.52 6.63 -2.47
N ASP A 119 -7.16 6.70 -3.75
CA ASP A 119 -7.75 7.61 -4.73
C ASP A 119 -8.16 6.78 -5.95
N CYS A 120 -9.10 5.87 -5.74
CA CYS A 120 -9.62 4.97 -6.77
C CYS A 120 -11.14 5.11 -6.88
N SER A 121 -11.66 5.06 -8.12
CA SER A 121 -13.10 5.20 -8.35
C SER A 121 -13.91 4.05 -7.79
N HIS A 122 -13.41 2.83 -7.89
CA HIS A 122 -14.06 1.63 -7.33
C HIS A 122 -13.03 0.85 -6.54
N THR A 123 -13.23 0.79 -5.23
CA THR A 123 -12.27 0.11 -4.34
C THR A 123 -13.01 -0.86 -3.43
N LEU A 124 -12.50 -2.08 -3.35
CA LEU A 124 -12.99 -3.08 -2.41
C LEU A 124 -11.84 -3.60 -1.57
N PHE A 125 -11.96 -3.44 -0.26
CA PHE A 125 -11.08 -4.09 0.72
C PHE A 125 -11.85 -5.20 1.40
N GLU A 126 -11.33 -6.41 1.32
CA GLU A 126 -11.96 -7.59 1.89
C GLU A 126 -10.95 -8.36 2.71
N ASN A 127 -11.24 -8.61 3.97
CA ASN A 127 -10.32 -9.30 4.86
C ASN A 127 -8.97 -8.57 4.95
N VAL A 128 -9.01 -7.25 5.04
CA VAL A 128 -7.82 -6.39 5.10
C VAL A 128 -7.78 -5.71 6.46
N ARG A 129 -6.60 -5.70 7.07
CA ARG A 129 -6.35 -4.97 8.29
C ARG A 129 -5.45 -3.77 7.98
N LEU A 130 -5.89 -2.60 8.45
CA LEU A 130 -5.11 -1.38 8.32
C LEU A 130 -4.64 -0.97 9.71
N LEU A 131 -3.34 -0.92 9.91
CA LEU A 131 -2.74 -0.62 11.21
C LEU A 131 -1.94 0.67 11.16
N GLY A 132 -2.13 1.50 12.18
CA GLY A 132 -1.43 2.76 12.34
C GLY A 132 -1.89 3.45 13.61
N ASN A 133 -1.34 4.63 13.89
CA ASN A 133 -1.64 5.35 15.12
C ASN A 133 -2.56 6.55 14.92
N GLN A 134 -2.47 7.22 13.77
CA GLN A 134 -3.27 8.40 13.49
C GLN A 134 -3.42 8.56 11.98
N ASP A 135 -4.65 8.87 11.53
CA ASP A 135 -5.00 9.00 10.11
C ASP A 135 -4.62 7.76 9.30
N THR A 136 -4.97 6.60 9.82
CA THR A 136 -4.56 5.29 9.25
C THR A 136 -5.07 5.07 7.83
N LEU A 137 -6.32 5.46 7.54
CA LEU A 137 -6.90 5.38 6.21
C LEU A 137 -7.27 6.78 5.72
N PHE A 138 -6.85 7.11 4.51
CA PHE A 138 -7.25 8.34 3.84
C PHE A 138 -7.87 8.02 2.49
N CYS A 139 -9.08 8.52 2.25
CA CYS A 139 -9.80 8.34 0.99
C CYS A 139 -9.88 9.67 0.24
N ALA A 140 -9.39 9.67 -0.98
CA ALA A 140 -9.36 10.84 -1.86
C ALA A 140 -10.44 10.73 -2.95
N PRO A 141 -10.68 11.80 -3.76
CA PRO A 141 -9.88 13.00 -3.83
C PRO A 141 -10.14 13.98 -2.68
N LEU A 142 -9.19 14.87 -2.48
CA LEU A 142 -9.39 15.99 -1.57
C LEU A 142 -10.47 16.93 -2.12
N PRO A 143 -11.29 17.55 -1.25
CA PRO A 143 -12.26 18.54 -1.72
C PRO A 143 -11.55 19.68 -2.44
N GLU A 144 -12.14 20.16 -3.53
CA GLU A 144 -11.66 21.37 -4.17
C GLU A 144 -11.87 22.59 -3.26
N LYS A 145 -10.90 23.44 -3.26
CA LYS A 145 -10.97 24.69 -2.47
C LYS A 145 -11.76 25.75 -3.18
#